data_4aa4ef25a6c4b09f1a30bceae0d08868
#
_entry.id   4aa4ef25a6c4b09f1a30bceae0d08868
#
_cell.length_a   1.000
_cell.length_b   1.000
_cell.length_c   1.000
_cell.angle_alpha   90.00
_cell.angle_beta   90.00
_cell.angle_gamma   90.00
#
_symmetry.space_group_name_H-M   'P 1'
#
loop_
_entity.id
_entity.type
_entity.pdbx_description
1 polymer ?
#
loop_
_entity_poly.entity_id
_entity_poly.type
_entity_poly.pdbx_seq_one_letter_code
_entity_poly.pdbx_strand_id
1 'polypeptide(L)'
;MKWRDKMKIRKIMLLTMIGLFSVFEFSCSKTGNEKQSLTMSKESKNGKKAEYKKITSDEAKKMMETQKVIVVDVRTLEEYTEGHIPNAISVPLETIENKAEAKLKNKDDLILVYCRSGRRSREAALKLIEKGYTNVIDFGGIKDWNGEVVK
;
A
#
# COMPACT_ATOMS: atom_id res chain seq x y z
N MET A 1 38.08 -21.67 2.01
CA MET A 1 38.15 -21.48 0.55
C MET A 1 37.44 -20.21 0.15
N LYS A 2 38.15 -19.30 -0.49
CA LYS A 2 37.96 -17.85 -0.51
C LYS A 2 36.76 -17.34 -1.29
N TRP A 3 35.98 -16.48 -0.67
CA TRP A 3 34.78 -15.76 -1.18
C TRP A 3 35.10 -14.60 -2.13
N ARG A 4 36.29 -14.50 -2.71
CA ARG A 4 36.78 -13.32 -3.44
C ARG A 4 36.67 -13.37 -4.99
N ASP A 5 36.19 -14.45 -5.57
CA ASP A 5 36.26 -14.63 -7.05
C ASP A 5 34.93 -14.43 -7.81
N LYS A 6 33.85 -13.95 -7.17
CA LYS A 6 32.58 -13.70 -7.87
C LYS A 6 32.31 -12.24 -8.28
N MET A 7 33.26 -11.35 -8.13
CA MET A 7 33.09 -9.91 -8.46
C MET A 7 33.84 -9.43 -9.72
N LYS A 8 34.40 -10.31 -10.55
CA LYS A 8 35.21 -9.88 -11.71
C LYS A 8 34.60 -10.10 -13.10
N ILE A 9 33.33 -10.52 -13.23
CA ILE A 9 32.75 -10.81 -14.57
C ILE A 9 31.62 -9.84 -14.97
N ARG A 10 31.56 -8.63 -14.41
CA ARG A 10 30.55 -7.64 -14.81
C ARG A 10 31.09 -6.32 -15.35
N LYS A 11 32.30 -6.33 -15.91
CA LYS A 11 32.92 -5.12 -16.47
C LYS A 11 33.52 -5.31 -17.86
N ILE A 12 32.82 -5.97 -18.79
CA ILE A 12 33.19 -5.89 -20.21
C ILE A 12 31.88 -6.09 -21.00
N MET A 13 31.17 -5.04 -21.29
CA MET A 13 30.35 -4.82 -22.48
C MET A 13 29.78 -3.40 -22.45
N LEU A 14 30.67 -2.47 -22.67
CA LEU A 14 30.30 -1.11 -23.02
C LEU A 14 31.26 -0.72 -24.13
N LEU A 15 30.81 -0.77 -25.34
CA LEU A 15 31.23 0.06 -26.48
C LEU A 15 30.61 -0.48 -27.78
N THR A 16 30.09 0.46 -28.52
CA THR A 16 29.65 0.41 -29.93
C THR A 16 28.13 0.30 -30.15
N MET A 17 27.52 1.46 -30.31
CA MET A 17 26.62 1.80 -31.43
C MET A 17 26.42 3.33 -31.42
N ILE A 18 27.35 4.00 -32.08
CA ILE A 18 27.17 5.36 -32.63
C ILE A 18 26.62 5.15 -34.05
N GLY A 19 25.56 5.82 -34.37
CA GLY A 19 25.25 5.99 -35.78
C GLY A 19 23.77 6.16 -36.12
N LEU A 20 23.48 7.37 -36.48
CA LEU A 20 22.65 7.88 -37.57
C LEU A 20 21.35 8.60 -37.19
N PHE A 21 21.57 9.85 -37.12
CA PHE A 21 20.82 11.03 -37.49
C PHE A 21 19.80 10.77 -38.61
N SER A 22 18.53 11.05 -38.39
CA SER A 22 17.62 11.47 -39.44
C SER A 22 16.69 12.55 -38.91
N VAL A 23 17.02 13.75 -39.37
CA VAL A 23 16.24 14.98 -39.26
C VAL A 23 14.99 14.80 -40.13
N PHE A 24 13.81 14.99 -39.53
CA PHE A 24 12.61 15.24 -40.30
C PHE A 24 11.98 16.53 -39.82
N GLU A 25 12.34 17.62 -40.51
CA GLU A 25 11.62 18.87 -40.46
C GLU A 25 10.31 18.71 -41.25
N PHE A 26 9.18 19.08 -40.60
CA PHE A 26 8.00 19.45 -41.37
C PHE A 26 7.35 20.68 -40.82
N SER A 27 7.30 21.63 -41.70
CA SER A 27 6.90 23.04 -41.65
C SER A 27 5.43 23.24 -41.33
N CYS A 28 5.20 24.21 -40.47
CA CYS A 28 4.19 25.28 -40.41
C CYS A 28 2.85 25.13 -41.14
N SER A 29 1.72 25.27 -40.41
CA SER A 29 0.72 26.30 -40.72
C SER A 29 -0.25 26.59 -39.55
N LYS A 30 -0.51 27.87 -39.38
CA LYS A 30 -1.37 28.56 -38.41
C LYS A 30 -2.84 28.11 -38.40
N THR A 31 -3.56 28.10 -37.28
CA THR A 31 -4.46 29.16 -36.79
C THR A 31 -5.36 28.63 -35.67
N GLY A 32 -5.50 29.39 -34.58
CA GLY A 32 -6.79 29.52 -33.86
C GLY A 32 -6.91 28.96 -32.46
N ASN A 33 -6.66 29.86 -31.50
CA ASN A 33 -7.44 30.10 -30.25
C ASN A 33 -7.58 28.97 -29.19
N GLU A 34 -6.77 29.08 -28.18
CA GLU A 34 -7.06 29.53 -26.82
C GLU A 34 -7.99 28.66 -25.96
N LYS A 35 -7.36 27.91 -25.04
CA LYS A 35 -7.59 28.02 -23.58
C LYS A 35 -6.55 27.19 -22.85
N GLN A 36 -5.62 27.92 -22.22
CA GLN A 36 -4.69 27.35 -21.25
C GLN A 36 -5.48 26.80 -20.05
N SER A 37 -5.53 25.49 -19.96
CA SER A 37 -5.77 24.81 -18.73
C SER A 37 -4.42 24.30 -18.22
N LEU A 38 -3.89 24.97 -17.23
CA LEU A 38 -2.72 24.57 -16.46
C LEU A 38 -3.08 23.30 -15.67
N THR A 39 -2.97 22.15 -16.28
CA THR A 39 -2.87 20.91 -15.56
C THR A 39 -1.41 20.71 -15.16
N MET A 40 -1.09 21.07 -13.94
CA MET A 40 0.11 20.60 -13.26
C MET A 40 0.03 19.07 -13.20
N SER A 41 0.59 18.40 -14.19
CA SER A 41 0.89 16.99 -14.15
C SER A 41 1.97 16.77 -13.10
N LYS A 42 1.54 16.42 -11.88
CA LYS A 42 2.42 15.77 -10.91
C LYS A 42 2.88 14.46 -11.54
N GLU A 43 4.15 14.41 -11.84
CA GLU A 43 4.89 13.25 -12.27
C GLU A 43 4.63 12.09 -11.29
N SER A 44 3.76 11.17 -11.68
CA SER A 44 3.47 9.96 -10.93
C SER A 44 4.60 8.98 -11.18
N LYS A 45 5.47 8.83 -10.20
CA LYS A 45 6.36 7.66 -10.12
C LYS A 45 5.49 6.42 -10.24
N ASN A 46 5.85 5.55 -11.16
CA ASN A 46 5.22 4.27 -11.49
C ASN A 46 5.04 3.39 -10.24
N GLY A 47 3.96 3.60 -9.51
CA GLY A 47 3.53 2.86 -8.34
C GLY A 47 2.22 2.17 -8.67
N LYS A 48 2.18 0.84 -8.61
CA LYS A 48 0.96 0.05 -8.70
C LYS A 48 -0.06 0.66 -7.73
N LYS A 49 -1.11 1.28 -8.25
CA LYS A 49 -2.17 1.88 -7.44
C LYS A 49 -2.78 0.76 -6.59
N ALA A 50 -2.70 0.92 -5.27
CA ALA A 50 -3.30 -0.04 -4.36
C ALA A 50 -4.81 -0.07 -4.55
N GLU A 51 -5.38 -1.26 -4.62
CA GLU A 51 -6.83 -1.47 -4.75
C GLU A 51 -7.39 -2.01 -3.44
N TYR A 52 -8.64 -1.63 -3.14
CA TYR A 52 -9.34 -2.20 -2.01
C TYR A 52 -9.52 -3.71 -2.18
N LYS A 53 -9.10 -4.47 -1.16
CA LYS A 53 -9.23 -5.92 -1.11
C LYS A 53 -9.95 -6.33 0.16
N LYS A 54 -10.89 -7.26 0.03
CA LYS A 54 -11.59 -7.89 1.15
C LYS A 54 -11.36 -9.40 1.14
N ILE A 55 -11.15 -9.96 2.32
CA ILE A 55 -11.01 -11.40 2.55
C ILE A 55 -11.92 -11.84 3.70
N THR A 56 -12.03 -13.14 3.91
CA THR A 56 -12.71 -13.72 5.07
C THR A 56 -11.84 -13.72 6.32
N SER A 57 -12.46 -13.92 7.49
CA SER A 57 -11.75 -14.08 8.77
C SER A 57 -10.82 -15.31 8.76
N ASP A 58 -11.23 -16.40 8.12
CA ASP A 58 -10.42 -17.63 8.02
C ASP A 58 -9.18 -17.42 7.15
N GLU A 59 -9.32 -16.70 6.02
CA GLU A 59 -8.17 -16.32 5.18
C GLU A 59 -7.22 -15.40 5.93
N ALA A 60 -7.76 -14.43 6.67
CA ALA A 60 -6.95 -13.53 7.50
C ALA A 60 -6.18 -14.28 8.57
N LYS A 61 -6.83 -15.23 9.27
CA LYS A 61 -6.18 -16.10 10.26
C LYS A 61 -5.02 -16.88 9.66
N LYS A 62 -5.23 -17.51 8.52
CA LYS A 62 -4.18 -18.24 7.80
C LYS A 62 -3.01 -17.32 7.40
N MET A 63 -3.29 -16.09 7.00
CA MET A 63 -2.23 -15.11 6.69
C MET A 63 -1.43 -14.72 7.94
N MET A 64 -2.09 -14.53 9.09
CA MET A 64 -1.43 -14.24 10.37
C MET A 64 -0.50 -15.37 10.82
N GLU A 65 -0.84 -16.61 10.52
CA GLU A 65 -0.04 -17.79 10.86
C GLU A 65 1.17 -18.01 9.93
N THR A 66 1.06 -17.58 8.66
CA THR A 66 2.04 -17.95 7.62
C THR A 66 2.87 -16.77 7.11
N GLN A 67 2.51 -15.54 7.43
CA GLN A 67 3.14 -14.34 6.92
C GLN A 67 3.34 -13.29 8.02
N LYS A 68 4.31 -12.41 7.80
CA LYS A 68 4.45 -11.22 8.65
C LYS A 68 3.37 -10.21 8.26
N VAL A 69 2.41 -10.02 9.14
CA VAL A 69 1.30 -9.07 8.94
C VAL A 69 1.20 -8.09 10.12
N ILE A 70 0.65 -6.92 9.87
CA ILE A 70 0.23 -5.98 10.90
C ILE A 70 -1.30 -6.01 10.98
N VAL A 71 -1.83 -6.39 12.12
CA VAL A 71 -3.28 -6.43 12.36
C VAL A 71 -3.70 -5.11 13.00
N VAL A 72 -4.71 -4.45 12.43
CA VAL A 72 -5.20 -3.14 12.87
C VAL A 72 -6.66 -3.23 13.26
N ASP A 73 -6.93 -2.92 14.53
CA ASP A 73 -8.27 -2.73 15.05
C ASP A 73 -8.68 -1.27 14.92
N VAL A 74 -9.72 -1.00 14.13
CA VAL A 74 -10.22 0.36 13.92
C VAL A 74 -11.51 0.66 14.70
N ARG A 75 -11.78 -0.15 15.72
CA ARG A 75 -12.85 0.11 16.69
C ARG A 75 -12.44 1.22 17.64
N THR A 76 -13.34 1.60 18.54
CA THR A 76 -12.98 2.53 19.62
C THR A 76 -11.99 1.89 20.59
N LEU A 77 -11.33 2.72 21.40
CA LEU A 77 -10.39 2.22 22.41
C LEU A 77 -11.10 1.36 23.46
N GLU A 78 -12.32 1.70 23.81
CA GLU A 78 -13.16 0.95 24.76
C GLU A 78 -13.45 -0.46 24.20
N GLU A 79 -13.91 -0.56 22.96
CA GLU A 79 -14.15 -1.84 22.29
C GLU A 79 -12.86 -2.70 22.21
N TYR A 80 -11.71 -2.06 21.99
CA TYR A 80 -10.42 -2.75 21.96
C TYR A 80 -10.05 -3.31 23.34
N THR A 81 -10.23 -2.54 24.41
CA THR A 81 -9.90 -2.98 25.78
C THR A 81 -10.85 -4.05 26.32
N GLU A 82 -12.10 -4.09 25.85
CA GLU A 82 -13.04 -5.17 26.16
C GLU A 82 -12.60 -6.54 25.58
N GLY A 83 -11.88 -6.51 24.46
CA GLY A 83 -11.32 -7.69 23.83
C GLY A 83 -10.92 -7.44 22.38
N HIS A 84 -9.75 -7.93 21.97
CA HIS A 84 -9.19 -7.72 20.65
C HIS A 84 -8.43 -8.97 20.14
N ILE A 85 -8.17 -9.03 18.84
CA ILE A 85 -7.37 -10.10 18.25
C ILE A 85 -5.92 -9.97 18.73
N PRO A 86 -5.25 -11.05 19.14
CA PRO A 86 -3.89 -11.01 19.64
C PRO A 86 -2.93 -10.27 18.71
N ASN A 87 -2.05 -9.45 19.28
CA ASN A 87 -1.09 -8.61 18.56
C ASN A 87 -1.70 -7.51 17.66
N ALA A 88 -3.01 -7.28 17.70
CA ALA A 88 -3.62 -6.18 16.97
C ALA A 88 -3.19 -4.83 17.54
N ILE A 89 -3.01 -3.85 16.67
CA ILE A 89 -2.70 -2.47 17.01
C ILE A 89 -4.00 -1.67 16.95
N SER A 90 -4.35 -0.97 18.05
CA SER A 90 -5.51 -0.08 18.06
C SER A 90 -5.21 1.23 17.32
N VAL A 91 -5.96 1.47 16.24
CA VAL A 91 -5.98 2.74 15.49
C VAL A 91 -7.44 3.06 15.15
N PRO A 92 -8.20 3.68 16.06
CA PRO A 92 -9.60 4.00 15.82
C PRO A 92 -9.83 4.77 14.52
N LEU A 93 -10.91 4.45 13.81
CA LEU A 93 -11.25 5.06 12.51
C LEU A 93 -11.23 6.59 12.56
N GLU A 94 -11.73 7.18 13.65
CA GLU A 94 -11.80 8.63 13.85
C GLU A 94 -10.42 9.31 13.87
N THR A 95 -9.39 8.54 14.24
CA THR A 95 -8.02 9.05 14.35
C THR A 95 -7.08 8.52 13.28
N ILE A 96 -7.56 7.68 12.37
CA ILE A 96 -6.70 6.95 11.41
C ILE A 96 -5.91 7.90 10.50
N GLU A 97 -6.50 9.02 10.11
CA GLU A 97 -5.84 9.99 9.25
C GLU A 97 -4.61 10.65 9.91
N ASN A 98 -4.66 10.82 11.21
CA ASN A 98 -3.61 11.50 11.98
C ASN A 98 -2.64 10.51 12.66
N LYS A 99 -3.11 9.32 13.03
CA LYS A 99 -2.33 8.37 13.84
C LYS A 99 -1.77 7.19 13.03
N ALA A 100 -2.28 6.94 11.82
CA ALA A 100 -1.80 5.80 11.02
C ALA A 100 -0.28 5.87 10.79
N GLU A 101 0.26 6.97 10.32
CA GLU A 101 1.69 7.10 10.01
C GLU A 101 2.61 6.98 11.24
N ALA A 102 2.11 7.33 12.41
CA ALA A 102 2.85 7.15 13.67
C ALA A 102 2.93 5.67 14.08
N LYS A 103 1.89 4.89 13.81
CA LYS A 103 1.75 3.49 14.18
C LYS A 103 2.21 2.52 13.09
N LEU A 104 1.96 2.86 11.83
CA LEU A 104 2.22 2.06 10.64
C LEU A 104 3.34 2.74 9.83
N LYS A 105 4.59 2.47 10.20
CA LYS A 105 5.77 3.21 9.70
C LYS A 105 6.09 2.97 8.24
N ASN A 106 5.86 1.74 7.76
CA ASN A 106 6.19 1.35 6.40
C ASN A 106 4.90 1.16 5.60
N LYS A 107 4.78 1.91 4.51
CA LYS A 107 3.59 1.88 3.65
C LYS A 107 3.47 0.63 2.79
N ASP A 108 4.52 -0.15 2.70
CA ASP A 108 4.56 -1.41 1.95
C ASP A 108 4.30 -2.66 2.82
N ASP A 109 4.14 -2.47 4.15
CA ASP A 109 3.79 -3.58 5.03
C ASP A 109 2.40 -4.14 4.70
N LEU A 110 2.25 -5.45 4.89
CA LEU A 110 0.96 -6.12 4.75
C LEU A 110 0.09 -5.83 5.98
N ILE A 111 -0.98 -5.09 5.77
CA ILE A 111 -1.88 -4.60 6.82
C ILE A 111 -3.24 -5.29 6.69
N LEU A 112 -3.66 -5.97 7.74
CA LEU A 112 -4.98 -6.55 7.88
C LEU A 112 -5.83 -5.66 8.79
N VAL A 113 -6.97 -5.18 8.29
CA VAL A 113 -7.82 -4.23 9.02
C VAL A 113 -9.14 -4.89 9.40
N TYR A 114 -9.57 -4.70 10.64
CA TYR A 114 -10.90 -5.17 11.08
C TYR A 114 -11.60 -4.15 11.98
N CYS A 115 -12.90 -4.34 12.12
CA CYS A 115 -13.69 -3.62 13.11
C CYS A 115 -14.71 -4.55 13.81
N ARG A 116 -15.89 -4.05 14.18
CA ARG A 116 -16.94 -4.89 14.76
C ARG A 116 -17.66 -5.76 13.74
N SER A 117 -18.04 -5.20 12.56
CA SER A 117 -18.90 -5.84 11.55
C SER A 117 -18.50 -5.56 10.09
N GLY A 118 -17.33 -4.96 9.85
CA GLY A 118 -16.81 -4.71 8.50
C GLY A 118 -17.06 -3.30 7.92
N ARG A 119 -17.99 -2.49 8.44
CA ARG A 119 -18.26 -1.15 7.90
C ARG A 119 -17.09 -0.18 8.13
N ARG A 120 -16.64 -0.05 9.37
CA ARG A 120 -15.51 0.83 9.73
C ARG A 120 -14.18 0.36 9.13
N SER A 121 -13.95 -0.95 9.03
CA SER A 121 -12.72 -1.50 8.46
C SER A 121 -12.61 -1.24 6.96
N ARG A 122 -13.72 -1.29 6.22
CA ARG A 122 -13.76 -0.90 4.82
C ARG A 122 -13.37 0.57 4.62
N GLU A 123 -13.96 1.47 5.41
CA GLU A 123 -13.66 2.91 5.35
C GLU A 123 -12.20 3.18 5.72
N ALA A 124 -11.70 2.53 6.77
CA ALA A 124 -10.32 2.63 7.19
C ALA A 124 -9.33 2.15 6.13
N ALA A 125 -9.63 1.00 5.48
CA ALA A 125 -8.79 0.47 4.41
C ALA A 125 -8.69 1.45 3.23
N LEU A 126 -9.80 2.05 2.82
CA LEU A 126 -9.81 3.06 1.75
C LEU A 126 -8.98 4.30 2.13
N LYS A 127 -9.12 4.82 3.36
CA LYS A 127 -8.33 5.95 3.86
C LYS A 127 -6.82 5.63 3.91
N LEU A 128 -6.43 4.41 4.30
CA LEU A 128 -5.04 3.99 4.29
C LEU A 128 -4.49 3.90 2.85
N ILE A 129 -5.26 3.36 1.91
CA ILE A 129 -4.89 3.31 0.49
C ILE A 129 -4.70 4.73 -0.08
N GLU A 130 -5.60 5.67 0.23
CA GLU A 130 -5.49 7.07 -0.16
C GLU A 130 -4.23 7.74 0.42
N LYS A 131 -3.80 7.34 1.62
CA LYS A 131 -2.54 7.76 2.26
C LYS A 131 -1.29 7.10 1.67
N GLY A 132 -1.45 6.20 0.68
CA GLY A 132 -0.36 5.56 -0.04
C GLY A 132 0.15 4.26 0.58
N TYR A 133 -0.63 3.61 1.46
CA TYR A 133 -0.35 2.24 1.88
C TYR A 133 -0.70 1.28 0.74
N THR A 134 0.24 0.40 0.38
CA THR A 134 0.14 -0.40 -0.85
C THR A 134 -0.48 -1.78 -0.66
N ASN A 135 -0.46 -2.32 0.56
CA ASN A 135 -0.88 -3.67 0.87
C ASN A 135 -1.88 -3.69 2.04
N VAL A 136 -3.07 -3.11 1.82
CA VAL A 136 -4.14 -3.05 2.82
C VAL A 136 -5.26 -4.02 2.46
N ILE A 137 -5.66 -4.85 3.42
CA ILE A 137 -6.71 -5.86 3.26
C ILE A 137 -7.72 -5.74 4.40
N ASP A 138 -8.99 -5.56 4.07
CA ASP A 138 -10.10 -5.61 4.99
C ASP A 138 -10.57 -7.06 5.19
N PHE A 139 -10.64 -7.55 6.43
CA PHE A 139 -11.19 -8.88 6.71
C PHE A 139 -12.48 -8.86 7.54
N GLY A 140 -13.12 -7.71 7.61
CA GLY A 140 -14.48 -7.60 8.13
C GLY A 140 -14.58 -7.30 9.61
N GLY A 141 -15.24 -8.15 10.35
CA GLY A 141 -15.62 -7.90 11.73
C GLY A 141 -15.14 -8.95 12.73
N ILE A 142 -14.83 -8.52 13.95
CA ILE A 142 -14.52 -9.42 15.07
C ILE A 142 -15.70 -10.33 15.43
N LYS A 143 -16.93 -9.96 15.03
CA LYS A 143 -18.12 -10.82 15.20
C LYS A 143 -18.04 -12.13 14.44
N ASP A 144 -17.33 -12.11 13.31
CA ASP A 144 -17.16 -13.27 12.43
C ASP A 144 -15.78 -13.95 12.67
N TRP A 145 -15.04 -13.50 13.69
CA TRP A 145 -13.74 -14.03 14.05
C TRP A 145 -13.91 -15.29 14.91
N ASN A 146 -13.31 -16.39 14.46
CA ASN A 146 -13.33 -17.70 15.16
C ASN A 146 -12.02 -18.04 15.90
N GLY A 147 -11.10 -17.09 15.97
CA GLY A 147 -9.82 -17.26 16.67
C GLY A 147 -9.87 -16.72 18.11
N GLU A 148 -8.69 -16.67 18.72
CA GLU A 148 -8.50 -16.14 20.05
C GLU A 148 -8.82 -14.63 20.12
N VAL A 149 -9.35 -14.20 21.27
CA VAL A 149 -9.55 -12.80 21.65
C VAL A 149 -8.95 -12.59 23.03
N VAL A 150 -8.09 -11.59 23.17
CA VAL A 150 -7.40 -11.23 24.42
C VAL A 150 -7.88 -9.87 24.93
N LYS A 151 -7.59 -9.57 26.21
CA LYS A 151 -7.87 -8.27 26.84
C LYS A 151 -6.58 -7.55 27.19
#